data_5bc9ef0691b2d55e14602d085250eaab
#
_entry.id   5bc9ef0691b2d55e14602d085250eaab
#
_cell.length_a   1.000
_cell.length_b   1.000
_cell.length_c   1.000
_cell.angle_alpha   90.00
_cell.angle_beta   90.00
_cell.angle_gamma   90.00
#
_symmetry.space_group_name_H-M   'P 1'
#
loop_
_entity.id
_entity.type
_entity.pdbx_description
1 polymer ?
#
loop_
_entity_poly.entity_id
_entity_poly.type
_entity_poly.pdbx_seq_one_letter_code
_entity_poly.pdbx_strand_id
1 'polypeptide(L)'
;MIDYHAKLLASLKEIGIPVHYEMTLYSGLSTPCISYMELSNVSTQAGDTLGYSRLQYQIKVWGTQISDLQKYALLIDKKLRPLGFSRVGCNEMYDNNSSMIQKIMTYECLALEQFD
;
A
#
# COMPACT_ATOMS: atom_id res chain seq x y z
N MET A 1 19.31 -2.71 -1.66
CA MET A 1 17.89 -2.45 -1.91
C MET A 1 17.08 -2.79 -0.67
N ILE A 2 16.15 -1.94 -0.33
CA ILE A 2 15.24 -2.18 0.79
C ILE A 2 13.98 -2.87 0.25
N ASP A 3 13.57 -3.94 0.91
CA ASP A 3 12.35 -4.68 0.56
C ASP A 3 11.38 -4.64 1.74
N TYR A 4 10.26 -3.94 1.55
CA TYR A 4 9.20 -3.82 2.54
C TYR A 4 7.99 -4.70 2.25
N HIS A 5 8.02 -5.48 1.16
CA HIS A 5 6.86 -6.30 0.77
C HIS A 5 6.36 -7.20 1.88
N ALA A 6 7.25 -7.94 2.53
CA ALA A 6 6.87 -8.87 3.59
C ALA A 6 6.26 -8.17 4.80
N LYS A 7 6.87 -7.06 5.23
CA LYS A 7 6.38 -6.27 6.37
C LYS A 7 5.03 -5.63 6.06
N LEU A 8 4.91 -5.07 4.87
CA LEU A 8 3.69 -4.44 4.42
C LEU A 8 2.54 -5.46 4.34
N LEU A 9 2.79 -6.59 3.70
CA LEU A 9 1.80 -7.65 3.56
C LEU A 9 1.35 -8.17 4.93
N ALA A 10 2.29 -8.41 5.85
CA ALA A 10 1.96 -8.87 7.20
C ALA A 10 1.06 -7.88 7.94
N SER A 11 1.38 -6.58 7.85
CA SER A 11 0.57 -5.53 8.48
C SER A 11 -0.82 -5.42 7.87
N LEU A 12 -0.93 -5.50 6.55
CA LEU A 12 -2.22 -5.42 5.86
C LEU A 12 -3.10 -6.65 6.17
N LYS A 13 -2.51 -7.83 6.27
CA LYS A 13 -3.24 -9.05 6.61
C LYS A 13 -3.87 -9.01 8.00
N GLU A 14 -3.30 -8.26 8.93
CA GLU A 14 -3.86 -8.11 10.28
C GLU A 14 -5.20 -7.39 10.28
N ILE A 15 -5.53 -6.69 9.20
CA ILE A 15 -6.82 -5.99 9.08
C ILE A 15 -8.00 -6.97 8.98
N GLY A 16 -7.76 -8.17 8.43
CA GLY A 16 -8.75 -9.25 8.45
C GLY A 16 -9.58 -9.39 7.19
N ILE A 17 -9.28 -8.66 6.13
CA ILE A 17 -9.92 -8.84 4.81
C ILE A 17 -8.87 -9.31 3.80
N PRO A 18 -9.28 -9.90 2.66
CA PRO A 18 -8.32 -10.40 1.68
C PRO A 18 -7.36 -9.32 1.18
N VAL A 19 -6.09 -9.66 1.05
CA VAL A 19 -5.03 -8.78 0.57
C VAL A 19 -4.35 -9.43 -0.63
N HIS A 20 -4.24 -8.69 -1.73
CA HIS A 20 -3.65 -9.16 -2.96
C HIS A 20 -2.62 -8.18 -3.48
N TYR A 21 -1.56 -8.70 -4.10
CA TYR A 21 -0.70 -7.85 -4.91
C TYR A 21 -1.47 -7.47 -6.18
N GLU A 22 -1.45 -6.20 -6.58
CA GLU A 22 -2.35 -5.70 -7.63
C GLU A 22 -2.15 -6.41 -8.97
N MET A 23 -0.93 -6.78 -9.29
CA MET A 23 -0.63 -7.47 -10.56
C MET A 23 -1.21 -8.89 -10.60
N THR A 24 -1.70 -9.41 -9.49
CA THR A 24 -2.30 -10.75 -9.40
C THR A 24 -3.82 -10.70 -9.25
N LEU A 25 -4.43 -9.52 -9.36
CA LEU A 25 -5.89 -9.38 -9.27
C LEU A 25 -6.58 -10.09 -10.43
N TYR A 26 -7.71 -10.71 -10.15
CA TYR A 26 -8.54 -11.41 -11.13
C TYR A 26 -10.02 -11.17 -10.82
N SER A 27 -10.89 -11.50 -11.75
CA SER A 27 -12.34 -11.38 -11.55
C SER A 27 -12.83 -12.37 -10.50
N GLY A 28 -13.93 -12.02 -9.80
CA GLY A 28 -14.54 -12.89 -8.80
C GLY A 28 -13.90 -12.82 -7.41
N LEU A 29 -13.11 -11.77 -7.13
CA LEU A 29 -12.55 -11.55 -5.81
C LEU A 29 -13.63 -11.22 -4.80
N SER A 30 -13.47 -11.72 -3.57
CA SER A 30 -14.32 -11.34 -2.45
C SER A 30 -14.07 -9.88 -2.08
N THR A 31 -15.14 -9.13 -1.79
CA THR A 31 -15.05 -7.73 -1.39
C THR A 31 -15.74 -7.52 -0.04
N PRO A 32 -15.30 -6.56 0.77
CA PRO A 32 -14.17 -5.66 0.49
C PRO A 32 -12.83 -6.40 0.49
N CYS A 33 -11.89 -5.88 -0.28
CA CYS A 33 -10.54 -6.43 -0.30
C CYS A 33 -9.51 -5.31 -0.49
N ILE A 34 -8.27 -5.63 -0.19
CA ILE A 34 -7.13 -4.70 -0.32
C ILE A 34 -6.23 -5.20 -1.44
N SER A 35 -5.76 -4.29 -2.28
CA SER A 35 -4.67 -4.56 -3.19
C SER A 35 -3.54 -3.57 -2.95
N TYR A 36 -2.30 -3.98 -3.24
CA TYR A 36 -1.14 -3.12 -3.08
C TYR A 36 -0.14 -3.35 -4.21
N MET A 37 0.63 -2.31 -4.52
CA MET A 37 1.74 -2.44 -5.46
C MET A 37 2.81 -1.40 -5.14
N GLU A 38 4.05 -1.75 -5.41
CA GLU A 38 5.17 -0.81 -5.31
C GLU A 38 5.16 0.09 -6.54
N LEU A 39 5.16 1.40 -6.32
CA LEU A 39 5.23 2.39 -7.39
C LEU A 39 6.66 2.77 -7.72
N SER A 40 7.51 2.90 -6.69
CA SER A 40 8.91 3.25 -6.86
C SER A 40 9.72 2.83 -5.66
N ASN A 41 11.00 2.62 -5.90
CA ASN A 41 12.00 2.31 -4.88
C ASN A 41 13.31 2.91 -5.36
N VAL A 42 13.61 4.13 -4.90
CA VAL A 42 14.75 4.90 -5.39
C VAL A 42 15.77 5.05 -4.28
N SER A 43 16.99 4.62 -4.55
CA SER A 43 18.09 4.69 -3.60
C SER A 43 18.90 5.96 -3.82
N THR A 44 19.30 6.61 -2.73
CA THR A 44 20.18 7.77 -2.74
C THR A 44 21.32 7.51 -1.78
N GLN A 45 22.55 7.57 -2.29
CA GLN A 45 23.74 7.38 -1.48
C GLN A 45 24.16 8.71 -0.87
N ALA A 46 24.28 8.73 0.47
CA ALA A 46 24.66 9.93 1.22
C ALA A 46 26.14 9.92 1.63
N GLY A 47 26.87 8.85 1.30
CA GLY A 47 28.30 8.66 1.58
C GLY A 47 28.76 7.39 0.90
N ASP A 48 29.91 6.87 1.29
CA ASP A 48 30.47 5.68 0.64
C ASP A 48 29.67 4.40 0.96
N THR A 49 29.11 4.31 2.17
CA THR A 49 28.43 3.10 2.64
C THR A 49 27.02 3.34 3.13
N LEU A 50 26.60 4.60 3.27
CA LEU A 50 25.28 4.95 3.82
C LEU A 50 24.45 5.72 2.82
N GLY A 51 23.18 5.51 2.87
CA GLY A 51 22.22 6.22 2.06
C GLY A 51 20.80 5.96 2.55
N TYR A 52 19.85 6.24 1.70
CA TYR A 52 18.45 5.96 2.00
C TYR A 52 17.72 5.56 0.72
N SER A 53 16.62 4.84 0.91
CA SER A 53 15.70 4.51 -0.16
C SER A 53 14.37 5.22 0.07
N ARG A 54 13.83 5.81 -0.98
CA ARG A 54 12.49 6.36 -1.00
C ARG A 54 11.57 5.34 -1.64
N LEU A 55 10.64 4.85 -0.86
CA LEU A 55 9.70 3.81 -1.27
C LEU A 55 8.32 4.42 -1.41
N GLN A 56 7.64 4.13 -2.51
CA GLN A 56 6.24 4.50 -2.69
C GLN A 56 5.42 3.26 -3.02
N TYR A 57 4.31 3.13 -2.30
CA TYR A 57 3.34 2.06 -2.50
C TYR A 57 1.95 2.64 -2.75
N GLN A 58 1.23 2.03 -3.66
CA GLN A 58 -0.18 2.31 -3.85
C GLN A 58 -0.98 1.21 -3.18
N ILE A 59 -1.92 1.61 -2.32
CA ILE A 59 -2.80 0.67 -1.61
C ILE A 59 -4.22 1.05 -1.92
N LYS A 60 -5.01 0.08 -2.38
CA LYS A 60 -6.40 0.29 -2.73
C LYS A 60 -7.31 -0.56 -1.86
N VAL A 61 -8.43 0.01 -1.48
CA VAL A 61 -9.55 -0.74 -0.90
C VAL A 61 -10.65 -0.80 -1.95
N TRP A 62 -11.09 -2.00 -2.24
CA TRP A 62 -12.14 -2.28 -3.24
C TRP A 62 -13.40 -2.72 -2.52
N GLY A 63 -14.54 -2.20 -2.92
CA GLY A 63 -15.82 -2.61 -2.36
C GLY A 63 -16.99 -1.87 -3.00
N THR A 64 -18.19 -2.14 -2.48
CA THR A 64 -19.42 -1.54 -3.00
C THR A 64 -20.02 -0.51 -2.04
N GLN A 65 -19.51 -0.43 -0.79
CA GLN A 65 -20.05 0.45 0.25
C GLN A 65 -18.97 1.44 0.68
N ILE A 66 -19.25 2.73 0.56
CA ILE A 66 -18.33 3.80 0.97
C ILE A 66 -17.92 3.67 2.44
N SER A 67 -18.87 3.29 3.30
CA SER A 67 -18.58 3.13 4.74
C SER A 67 -17.52 2.07 5.00
N ASP A 68 -17.53 0.97 4.24
CA ASP A 68 -16.50 -0.07 4.36
C ASP A 68 -15.15 0.43 3.88
N LEU A 69 -15.11 1.12 2.75
CA LEU A 69 -13.86 1.66 2.21
C LEU A 69 -13.22 2.63 3.19
N GLN A 70 -14.02 3.51 3.79
CA GLN A 70 -13.51 4.48 4.77
C GLN A 70 -12.98 3.78 6.02
N LYS A 71 -13.70 2.79 6.51
CA LYS A 71 -13.29 2.02 7.69
C LYS A 71 -11.92 1.36 7.46
N TYR A 72 -11.76 0.67 6.34
CA TYR A 72 -10.52 -0.05 6.06
C TYR A 72 -9.38 0.90 5.70
N ALA A 73 -9.66 2.03 5.04
CA ALA A 73 -8.65 3.05 4.77
C ALA A 73 -8.05 3.62 6.06
N LEU A 74 -8.89 3.88 7.07
CA LEU A 74 -8.43 4.35 8.37
C LEU A 74 -7.58 3.31 9.08
N LEU A 75 -7.94 2.04 8.98
CA LEU A 75 -7.16 0.95 9.55
C LEU A 75 -5.80 0.81 8.86
N ILE A 76 -5.76 0.99 7.54
CA ILE A 76 -4.51 0.95 6.77
C ILE A 76 -3.57 2.06 7.23
N ASP A 77 -4.05 3.30 7.35
CA ASP A 77 -3.25 4.41 7.87
C ASP A 77 -2.63 4.06 9.23
N LYS A 78 -3.45 3.50 10.11
CA LYS A 78 -3.02 3.13 11.46
C LYS A 78 -1.95 2.04 11.45
N LYS A 79 -2.06 1.07 10.53
CA LYS A 79 -1.10 -0.03 10.41
C LYS A 79 0.21 0.39 9.78
N LEU A 80 0.19 1.30 8.83
CA LEU A 80 1.38 1.69 8.08
C LEU A 80 2.22 2.75 8.78
N ARG A 81 1.65 3.55 9.64
CA ARG A 81 2.36 4.58 10.38
C ARG A 81 3.55 4.04 11.19
N PRO A 82 3.40 2.96 11.97
CA PRO A 82 4.53 2.39 12.70
C PRO A 82 5.66 1.87 11.82
N LEU A 83 5.38 1.58 10.56
CA LEU A 83 6.40 1.14 9.60
C LEU A 83 7.16 2.32 8.98
N GLY A 84 6.79 3.55 9.31
CA GLY A 84 7.43 4.74 8.78
C GLY A 84 6.79 5.30 7.52
N PHE A 85 5.62 4.81 7.13
CA PHE A 85 4.92 5.30 5.95
C PHE A 85 4.06 6.53 6.27
N SER A 86 4.10 7.50 5.36
CA SER A 86 3.22 8.65 5.35
C SER A 86 2.34 8.60 4.13
N ARG A 87 1.05 8.91 4.29
CA ARG A 87 0.15 8.97 3.15
C ARG A 87 0.37 10.30 2.42
N VAL A 88 0.71 10.21 1.14
CA VAL A 88 0.99 11.37 0.29
C VAL A 88 -0.12 11.63 -0.73
N GLY A 89 -1.10 10.75 -0.85
CA GLY A 89 -2.23 10.94 -1.74
C GLY A 89 -3.39 10.02 -1.36
N CYS A 90 -4.60 10.46 -1.69
CA CYS A 90 -5.81 9.68 -1.47
C CYS A 90 -6.91 10.17 -2.42
N ASN A 91 -7.51 9.27 -3.18
CA ASN A 91 -8.67 9.58 -3.99
C ASN A 91 -9.58 8.37 -4.12
N GLU A 92 -10.79 8.59 -4.63
CA GLU A 92 -11.79 7.55 -4.83
C GLU A 92 -12.19 7.53 -6.30
N MET A 93 -12.38 6.33 -6.82
CA MET A 93 -12.79 6.13 -8.21
C MET A 93 -13.78 4.99 -8.29
N TYR A 94 -14.72 5.10 -9.23
CA TYR A 94 -15.61 4.00 -9.59
C TYR A 94 -15.00 3.24 -10.77
N ASP A 95 -14.89 1.91 -10.62
CA ASP A 95 -14.38 1.06 -11.69
C ASP A 95 -15.56 0.42 -12.44
N ASN A 96 -15.75 0.82 -13.69
CA ASN A 96 -16.85 0.33 -14.52
C ASN A 96 -16.75 -1.16 -14.81
N ASN A 97 -15.54 -1.70 -14.92
CA ASN A 97 -15.34 -3.11 -15.26
C ASN A 97 -15.74 -4.05 -14.12
N SER A 98 -15.46 -3.67 -12.89
CA SER A 98 -15.77 -4.47 -11.71
C SER A 98 -17.06 -4.05 -11.01
N SER A 99 -17.61 -2.90 -11.36
CA SER A 99 -18.75 -2.26 -10.68
C SER A 99 -18.46 -1.99 -9.20
N MET A 100 -17.20 -1.73 -8.87
CA MET A 100 -16.76 -1.47 -7.51
C MET A 100 -16.19 -0.06 -7.38
N ILE A 101 -16.22 0.46 -6.15
CA ILE A 101 -15.53 1.69 -5.79
C ILE A 101 -14.13 1.32 -5.35
N GLN A 102 -13.14 2.11 -5.74
CA GLN A 102 -11.77 2.00 -5.28
C GLN A 102 -11.42 3.21 -4.44
N LYS A 103 -10.92 2.99 -3.24
CA LYS A 103 -10.24 4.04 -2.49
C LYS A 103 -8.75 3.84 -2.65
N ILE A 104 -8.10 4.79 -3.33
CA ILE A 104 -6.72 4.68 -3.76
C ILE A 104 -5.86 5.57 -2.87
N MET A 105 -4.90 4.97 -2.17
CA MET A 105 -4.01 5.69 -1.27
C MET A 105 -2.57 5.46 -1.69
N THR A 106 -1.78 6.53 -1.71
CA THR A 106 -0.35 6.45 -1.98
C THR A 106 0.41 6.75 -0.71
N TYR A 107 1.34 5.87 -0.36
CA TYR A 107 2.17 5.98 0.83
C TYR A 107 3.64 6.07 0.45
N GLU A 108 4.39 6.84 1.23
CA GLU A 108 5.82 7.03 1.04
C GLU A 108 6.56 6.74 2.33
N CYS A 109 7.73 6.13 2.21
CA CYS A 109 8.62 5.83 3.33
C CYS A 109 10.05 6.12 2.92
N LEU A 110 10.81 6.74 3.82
CA LEU A 110 12.26 6.86 3.69
C LEU A 110 12.90 5.85 4.63
N ALA A 111 13.71 4.96 4.08
CA ALA A 111 14.39 3.92 4.85
C ALA A 111 15.90 4.08 4.71
N LEU A 112 16.60 4.04 5.85
CA LEU A 112 18.06 4.04 5.85
C LEU A 112 18.56 2.72 5.25
N GLU A 113 19.59 2.84 4.43
CA GLU A 113 20.21 1.71 3.75
C GLU A 113 21.71 1.78 3.90
N GLN A 114 22.34 0.65 4.20
CA GLN A 114 23.78 0.53 4.28
C GLN A 114 24.27 -0.18 3.02
N PHE A 115 25.22 0.44 2.32
CA PHE A 115 25.85 -0.13 1.13
C PHE A 115 27.20 -0.69 1.50
N ASP A 116 27.41 -1.96 1.27
CA ASP A 116 28.69 -2.65 1.57
C ASP A 116 29.55 -2.83 0.32
#